data_75325a074b1b40c9059f23bcdf05ce67
#
_entry.id   75325a074b1b40c9059f23bcdf05ce67
#
_cell.length_a   1.000
_cell.length_b   1.000
_cell.length_c   1.000
_cell.angle_alpha   90.00
_cell.angle_beta   90.00
_cell.angle_gamma   90.00
#
_symmetry.space_group_name_H-M   'P 1'
#
loop_
_entity.id
_entity.type
_entity.pdbx_description
1 polymer ?
#
loop_
_entity_poly.entity_id
_entity_poly.type
_entity_poly.pdbx_seq_one_letter_code
_entity_poly.pdbx_strand_id
1 'polypeptide(L)'
;GFDEDLFAHMEEIDYHWKCKLMEYRIFVQPSSVIYHMGGATLQYSSPEKTYLNHRNSFLLLLTNYSFINSVILSIPRFMMELLSAFRDLFSKRTDHGIAQFRALWWIISHPGIVMKRRRKTKKIRMLKDADIMVNMYRRSLVFDYFVLKMKSYTEILRK
;
A
#
# COMPACT_ATOMS: atom_id res chain seq x y z
N GLY A 1 9.26 -5.11 15.15
CA GLY A 1 7.85 -5.53 15.05
C GLY A 1 7.11 -4.73 14.00
N PHE A 2 5.85 -5.06 13.77
CA PHE A 2 4.96 -4.31 12.90
C PHE A 2 4.69 -2.91 13.46
N ASP A 3 4.34 -1.98 12.58
CA ASP A 3 4.06 -0.60 12.97
C ASP A 3 2.60 -0.48 13.43
N GLU A 4 2.40 -0.15 14.71
CA GLU A 4 1.08 -0.07 15.34
C GLU A 4 0.16 0.98 14.71
N ASP A 5 0.72 2.03 14.08
CA ASP A 5 -0.04 3.05 13.37
C ASP A 5 -0.86 2.45 12.19
N LEU A 6 -0.50 1.24 11.71
CA LEU A 6 -1.23 0.56 10.63
C LEU A 6 -2.43 -0.24 11.12
N PHE A 7 -2.41 -0.74 12.34
CA PHE A 7 -3.42 -1.59 12.98
C PHE A 7 -3.59 -2.94 12.25
N ALA A 8 -4.09 -2.93 11.02
CA ALA A 8 -4.28 -4.12 10.17
C ALA A 8 -4.16 -3.72 8.69
N HIS A 9 -3.73 -4.66 7.87
CA HIS A 9 -3.42 -4.51 6.44
C HIS A 9 -2.21 -3.64 6.11
N MET A 10 -1.39 -4.11 5.20
CA MET A 10 -0.14 -3.49 4.74
C MET A 10 1.02 -3.48 5.76
N GLU A 11 0.84 -4.01 6.97
CA GLU A 11 1.89 -4.07 8.01
C GLU A 11 3.05 -4.97 7.58
N GLU A 12 2.76 -6.10 6.94
CA GLU A 12 3.78 -7.00 6.41
C GLU A 12 4.54 -6.38 5.24
N ILE A 13 3.85 -5.62 4.38
CA ILE A 13 4.48 -4.91 3.25
C ILE A 13 5.39 -3.80 3.79
N ASP A 14 4.91 -3.02 4.78
CA ASP A 14 5.69 -1.99 5.45
C ASP A 14 6.95 -2.57 6.10
N TYR A 15 6.80 -3.68 6.81
CA TYR A 15 7.90 -4.37 7.47
C TYR A 15 8.95 -4.87 6.47
N HIS A 16 8.54 -5.57 5.42
CA HIS A 16 9.44 -6.05 4.38
C HIS A 16 10.14 -4.88 3.66
N TRP A 17 9.42 -3.79 3.40
CA TRP A 17 10.03 -2.61 2.80
C TRP A 17 11.11 -2.01 3.70
N LYS A 18 10.83 -1.87 5.00
CA LYS A 18 11.82 -1.38 5.97
C LYS A 18 13.02 -2.31 6.09
N CYS A 19 12.82 -3.62 6.06
CA CYS A 19 13.93 -4.59 5.99
C CYS A 19 14.80 -4.36 4.75
N LYS A 20 14.19 -4.16 3.59
CA LYS A 20 14.93 -3.84 2.36
C LYS A 20 15.69 -2.52 2.45
N LEU A 21 15.09 -1.49 3.04
CA LEU A 21 15.75 -0.20 3.27
C LEU A 21 16.99 -0.31 4.15
N MET A 22 17.05 -1.29 5.05
CA MET A 22 18.18 -1.63 5.92
C MET A 22 19.13 -2.68 5.30
N GLU A 23 19.01 -2.97 4.01
CA GLU A 23 19.79 -3.97 3.28
C GLU A 23 19.60 -5.43 3.74
N TYR A 24 18.57 -5.72 4.55
CA TYR A 24 18.28 -7.10 4.91
C TYR A 24 17.77 -7.89 3.72
N ARG A 25 18.25 -9.13 3.59
CA ARG A 25 17.72 -10.10 2.65
C ARG A 25 16.49 -10.79 3.24
N ILE A 26 15.46 -10.96 2.41
CA ILE A 26 14.21 -11.61 2.78
C ILE A 26 14.16 -12.94 2.03
N PHE A 27 13.95 -14.01 2.78
CA PHE A 27 13.87 -15.36 2.24
C PHE A 27 12.51 -15.97 2.59
N VAL A 28 12.01 -16.80 1.69
CA VAL A 28 10.86 -17.69 1.96
C VAL A 28 11.39 -19.04 2.37
N GLN A 29 10.92 -19.55 3.51
CA GLN A 29 11.20 -20.91 3.97
C GLN A 29 9.96 -21.78 3.75
N PRO A 30 9.96 -22.66 2.73
CA PRO A 30 8.76 -23.43 2.37
C PRO A 30 8.27 -24.40 3.45
N SER A 31 9.17 -24.85 4.35
CA SER A 31 8.81 -25.71 5.47
C SER A 31 8.21 -24.96 6.65
N SER A 32 8.24 -23.62 6.66
CA SER A 32 7.58 -22.80 7.68
C SER A 32 6.12 -22.59 7.29
N VAL A 33 5.26 -23.43 7.82
CA VAL A 33 3.82 -23.42 7.53
C VAL A 33 3.05 -22.76 8.65
N ILE A 34 2.25 -21.75 8.32
CA ILE A 34 1.36 -21.06 9.24
C ILE A 34 -0.07 -21.17 8.71
N TYR A 35 -0.98 -21.56 9.58
CA TYR A 35 -2.40 -21.56 9.26
C TYR A 35 -2.99 -20.19 9.55
N HIS A 36 -3.50 -19.54 8.51
CA HIS A 36 -4.08 -18.20 8.61
C HIS A 36 -5.60 -18.25 8.53
N MET A 37 -6.26 -17.82 9.61
CA MET A 37 -7.72 -17.67 9.63
C MET A 37 -8.10 -16.34 8.96
N GLY A 38 -8.33 -16.37 7.66
CA GLY A 38 -8.73 -15.19 6.91
C GLY A 38 -10.05 -14.61 7.42
N GLY A 39 -10.10 -13.29 7.60
CA GLY A 39 -11.31 -12.60 8.05
C GLY A 39 -11.57 -12.61 9.55
N ALA A 40 -10.67 -13.17 10.38
CA ALA A 40 -10.84 -13.22 11.84
C ALA A 40 -10.87 -11.82 12.49
N THR A 41 -10.08 -10.89 11.99
CA THR A 41 -10.03 -9.52 12.54
C THR A 41 -11.04 -8.59 11.87
N LEU A 42 -11.20 -8.70 10.55
CA LEU A 42 -12.10 -7.86 9.75
C LEU A 42 -12.77 -8.71 8.67
N GLN A 43 -14.07 -8.58 8.52
CA GLN A 43 -14.81 -9.26 7.44
C GLN A 43 -14.26 -8.87 6.07
N TYR A 44 -14.20 -9.83 5.15
CA TYR A 44 -13.58 -9.68 3.83
C TYR A 44 -14.11 -8.49 3.02
N SER A 45 -15.40 -8.19 3.11
CA SER A 45 -16.10 -7.14 2.35
C SER A 45 -16.51 -5.95 3.19
N SER A 46 -15.89 -5.72 4.36
CA SER A 46 -16.28 -4.61 5.21
C SER A 46 -15.73 -3.26 4.69
N PRO A 47 -16.52 -2.17 4.82
CA PRO A 47 -16.03 -0.81 4.52
C PRO A 47 -14.81 -0.43 5.35
N GLU A 48 -14.69 -0.94 6.58
CA GLU A 48 -13.53 -0.67 7.44
C GLU A 48 -12.25 -1.30 6.87
N LYS A 49 -12.33 -2.50 6.31
CA LYS A 49 -11.21 -3.11 5.58
C LYS A 49 -10.80 -2.26 4.37
N THR A 50 -11.77 -1.72 3.64
CA THR A 50 -11.51 -0.80 2.53
C THR A 50 -10.80 0.45 3.02
N TYR A 51 -11.30 1.08 4.07
CA TYR A 51 -10.67 2.25 4.69
C TYR A 51 -9.22 1.98 5.06
N LEU A 52 -8.93 0.91 5.78
CA LEU A 52 -7.57 0.57 6.22
C LEU A 52 -6.64 0.28 5.03
N ASN A 53 -7.09 -0.47 4.04
CA ASN A 53 -6.29 -0.76 2.86
C ASN A 53 -5.90 0.52 2.09
N HIS A 54 -6.85 1.41 1.85
CA HIS A 54 -6.61 2.65 1.12
C HIS A 54 -5.74 3.62 1.95
N ARG A 55 -6.06 3.81 3.24
CA ARG A 55 -5.27 4.64 4.17
C ARG A 55 -3.84 4.14 4.28
N ASN A 56 -3.66 2.86 4.59
CA ASN A 56 -2.35 2.31 4.88
C ASN A 56 -1.47 2.26 3.63
N SER A 57 -2.01 1.83 2.48
CA SER A 57 -1.24 1.81 1.23
C SER A 57 -0.78 3.21 0.80
N PHE A 58 -1.63 4.24 0.98
CA PHE A 58 -1.24 5.62 0.70
C PHE A 58 -0.21 6.11 1.73
N LEU A 59 -0.38 5.76 3.01
CA LEU A 59 0.55 6.10 4.07
C LEU A 59 1.95 5.48 3.81
N LEU A 60 2.01 4.21 3.38
CA LEU A 60 3.26 3.56 3.00
C LEU A 60 3.97 4.31 1.86
N LEU A 61 3.23 4.68 0.82
CA LEU A 61 3.77 5.47 -0.29
C LEU A 61 4.39 6.78 0.21
N LEU A 62 3.70 7.50 1.07
CA LEU A 62 4.18 8.77 1.62
C LEU A 62 5.39 8.61 2.55
N THR A 63 5.54 7.46 3.21
CA THR A 63 6.52 7.32 4.30
C THR A 63 7.72 6.46 3.95
N ASN A 64 7.60 5.53 3.00
CA ASN A 64 8.65 4.58 2.66
C ASN A 64 9.48 4.99 1.44
N TYR A 65 8.96 5.82 0.54
CA TYR A 65 9.76 6.44 -0.51
C TYR A 65 10.54 7.67 -0.03
N SER A 66 11.57 8.07 -0.76
CA SER A 66 12.21 9.39 -0.61
C SER A 66 11.18 10.51 -0.79
N PHE A 67 11.50 11.72 -0.35
CA PHE A 67 10.52 12.82 -0.41
C PHE A 67 10.06 13.11 -1.85
N ILE A 68 11.00 13.23 -2.78
CA ILE A 68 10.69 13.54 -4.18
C ILE A 68 9.82 12.44 -4.81
N ASN A 69 10.22 11.18 -4.66
CA ASN A 69 9.47 10.07 -5.22
C ASN A 69 8.08 9.92 -4.56
N SER A 70 7.97 10.16 -3.25
CA SER A 70 6.67 10.12 -2.59
C SER A 70 5.72 11.20 -3.12
N VAL A 71 6.20 12.40 -3.40
CA VAL A 71 5.39 13.48 -4.00
C VAL A 71 4.98 13.11 -5.43
N ILE A 72 5.94 12.72 -6.27
CA ILE A 72 5.66 12.36 -7.68
C ILE A 72 4.64 11.21 -7.77
N LEU A 73 4.84 10.15 -6.98
CA LEU A 73 3.97 8.97 -7.01
C LEU A 73 2.61 9.22 -6.34
N SER A 74 2.51 10.21 -5.45
CA SER A 74 1.24 10.56 -4.81
C SER A 74 0.23 11.16 -5.77
N ILE A 75 0.67 11.86 -6.82
CA ILE A 75 -0.24 12.50 -7.79
C ILE A 75 -1.08 11.46 -8.52
N PRO A 76 -0.51 10.50 -9.27
CA PRO A 76 -1.30 9.47 -9.94
C PRO A 76 -2.05 8.58 -8.95
N ARG A 77 -1.46 8.31 -7.79
CA ARG A 77 -2.13 7.54 -6.74
C ARG A 77 -3.38 8.24 -6.23
N PHE A 78 -3.32 9.53 -5.95
CA PHE A 78 -4.46 10.32 -5.50
C PHE A 78 -5.58 10.33 -6.55
N MET A 79 -5.24 10.51 -7.83
CA MET A 79 -6.22 10.44 -8.91
C MET A 79 -6.91 9.07 -8.99
N MET A 80 -6.17 7.99 -8.83
CA MET A 80 -6.72 6.64 -8.80
C MET A 80 -7.64 6.40 -7.59
N GLU A 81 -7.29 6.96 -6.43
CA GLU A 81 -8.14 6.91 -5.24
C GLU A 81 -9.48 7.61 -5.47
N LEU A 82 -9.45 8.82 -6.06
CA LEU A 82 -10.67 9.55 -6.39
C LEU A 82 -11.55 8.77 -7.40
N LEU A 83 -10.93 8.26 -8.47
CA LEU A 83 -11.66 7.47 -9.47
C LEU A 83 -12.31 6.23 -8.85
N SER A 84 -11.58 5.52 -7.98
CA SER A 84 -12.11 4.36 -7.27
C SER A 84 -13.26 4.73 -6.33
N ALA A 85 -13.11 5.81 -5.56
CA ALA A 85 -14.12 6.28 -4.63
C ALA A 85 -15.40 6.70 -5.35
N PHE A 86 -15.28 7.47 -6.44
CA PHE A 86 -16.44 7.87 -7.26
C PHE A 86 -17.11 6.65 -7.89
N ARG A 87 -16.35 5.72 -8.46
CA ARG A 87 -16.92 4.47 -9.01
C ARG A 87 -17.77 3.74 -7.96
N ASP A 88 -17.25 3.60 -6.74
CA ASP A 88 -17.96 2.87 -5.67
C ASP A 88 -19.17 3.67 -5.14
N LEU A 89 -19.11 5.02 -5.12
CA LEU A 89 -20.28 5.87 -4.80
C LEU A 89 -21.41 5.73 -5.81
N PHE A 90 -21.10 5.64 -7.10
CA PHE A 90 -22.09 5.50 -8.19
C PHE A 90 -22.48 4.05 -8.45
N SER A 91 -21.90 3.10 -7.74
CA SER A 91 -22.31 1.69 -7.73
C SER A 91 -23.07 1.36 -6.44
N LYS A 92 -23.56 0.12 -6.32
CA LYS A 92 -24.22 -0.34 -5.08
C LYS A 92 -23.23 -0.54 -3.89
N ARG A 93 -22.12 0.18 -3.89
CA ARG A 93 -21.03 0.08 -2.90
C ARG A 93 -20.71 1.43 -2.22
N THR A 94 -21.73 2.22 -1.98
CA THR A 94 -21.59 3.59 -1.43
C THR A 94 -20.76 3.64 -0.16
N ASP A 95 -20.92 2.68 0.76
CA ASP A 95 -20.16 2.61 2.01
C ASP A 95 -18.65 2.45 1.79
N HIS A 96 -18.26 1.73 0.73
CA HIS A 96 -16.85 1.60 0.34
C HIS A 96 -16.29 2.89 -0.25
N GLY A 97 -17.09 3.59 -1.06
CA GLY A 97 -16.71 4.92 -1.57
C GLY A 97 -16.49 5.92 -0.44
N ILE A 98 -17.39 5.97 0.53
CA ILE A 98 -17.26 6.80 1.74
C ILE A 98 -16.00 6.41 2.53
N ALA A 99 -15.73 5.11 2.69
CA ALA A 99 -14.55 4.62 3.38
C ALA A 99 -13.23 5.08 2.71
N GLN A 100 -13.20 5.11 1.36
CA GLN A 100 -12.05 5.62 0.61
C GLN A 100 -11.85 7.14 0.81
N PHE A 101 -12.92 7.94 0.80
CA PHE A 101 -12.84 9.37 1.14
C PHE A 101 -12.39 9.61 2.57
N ARG A 102 -12.87 8.82 3.53
CA ARG A 102 -12.39 8.87 4.93
C ARG A 102 -10.89 8.59 5.00
N ALA A 103 -10.39 7.62 4.21
CA ALA A 103 -8.95 7.30 4.14
C ALA A 103 -8.12 8.49 3.63
N LEU A 104 -8.54 9.14 2.55
CA LEU A 104 -7.90 10.35 2.03
C LEU A 104 -7.94 11.50 3.03
N TRP A 105 -9.10 11.72 3.64
CA TRP A 105 -9.25 12.76 4.66
C TRP A 105 -8.33 12.51 5.86
N TRP A 106 -8.21 11.26 6.30
CA TRP A 106 -7.32 10.91 7.39
C TRP A 106 -5.86 11.28 7.08
N ILE A 107 -5.37 10.98 5.88
CA ILE A 107 -4.01 11.33 5.45
C ILE A 107 -3.78 12.85 5.52
N ILE A 108 -4.73 13.63 5.03
CA ILE A 108 -4.65 15.10 5.00
C ILE A 108 -4.70 15.69 6.43
N SER A 109 -5.53 15.13 7.30
CA SER A 109 -5.75 15.63 8.66
C SER A 109 -4.70 15.18 9.68
N HIS A 110 -3.82 14.19 9.32
CA HIS A 110 -2.80 13.67 10.22
C HIS A 110 -1.35 13.84 9.69
N PRO A 111 -0.95 15.04 9.27
CA PRO A 111 0.41 15.27 8.73
C PRO A 111 1.51 14.96 9.76
N GLY A 112 1.21 15.11 11.05
CA GLY A 112 2.13 14.79 12.13
C GLY A 112 2.53 13.32 12.17
N ILE A 113 1.58 12.41 11.95
CA ILE A 113 1.83 10.97 11.89
C ILE A 113 2.68 10.64 10.65
N VAL A 114 2.33 11.21 9.50
CA VAL A 114 3.12 11.06 8.26
C VAL A 114 4.57 11.50 8.50
N MET A 115 4.78 12.68 9.08
CA MET A 115 6.13 13.21 9.35
C MET A 115 6.90 12.39 10.37
N LYS A 116 6.24 11.93 11.46
CA LYS A 116 6.83 11.03 12.46
C LYS A 116 7.34 9.75 11.80
N ARG A 117 6.50 9.09 10.98
CA ARG A 117 6.86 7.87 10.24
C ARG A 117 7.99 8.12 9.24
N ARG A 118 7.94 9.22 8.47
CA ARG A 118 9.04 9.61 7.56
C ARG A 118 10.37 9.76 8.30
N ARG A 119 10.37 10.41 9.49
CA ARG A 119 11.58 10.55 10.31
C ARG A 119 12.12 9.20 10.76
N LYS A 120 11.24 8.27 11.19
CA LYS A 120 11.63 6.89 11.54
C LYS A 120 12.26 6.17 10.34
N THR A 121 11.58 6.18 9.18
CA THR A 121 12.07 5.54 7.96
C THR A 121 13.40 6.15 7.49
N LYS A 122 13.55 7.50 7.56
CA LYS A 122 14.79 8.17 7.18
C LYS A 122 16.00 7.71 8.03
N LYS A 123 15.78 7.42 9.33
CA LYS A 123 16.86 6.97 10.23
C LYS A 123 17.40 5.58 9.89
N ILE A 124 16.55 4.71 9.35
CA ILE A 124 16.92 3.33 9.03
C ILE A 124 17.26 3.13 7.55
N ARG A 125 17.05 4.16 6.71
CA ARG A 125 17.26 4.07 5.27
C ARG A 125 18.75 4.05 4.93
N MET A 126 19.21 2.96 4.36
CA MET A 126 20.55 2.76 3.80
C MET A 126 20.52 2.80 2.27
N LEU A 127 19.44 2.30 1.64
CA LEU A 127 19.29 2.21 0.19
C LEU A 127 18.50 3.38 -0.41
N LYS A 128 18.82 3.73 -1.65
CA LYS A 128 18.03 4.65 -2.48
C LYS A 128 16.78 3.96 -3.01
N ASP A 129 15.75 4.74 -3.36
CA ASP A 129 14.53 4.17 -3.96
C ASP A 129 14.82 3.38 -5.23
N ALA A 130 15.78 3.84 -6.07
CA ALA A 130 16.16 3.16 -7.30
C ALA A 130 16.61 1.72 -7.05
N ASP A 131 17.38 1.48 -5.98
CA ASP A 131 17.92 0.16 -5.64
C ASP A 131 16.79 -0.80 -5.20
N ILE A 132 15.79 -0.27 -4.52
CA ILE A 132 14.62 -1.04 -4.09
C ILE A 132 13.68 -1.32 -5.27
N MET A 133 13.47 -0.31 -6.12
CA MET A 133 12.55 -0.39 -7.26
C MET A 133 13.04 -1.32 -8.39
N VAL A 134 14.31 -1.70 -8.42
CA VAL A 134 14.85 -2.66 -9.41
C VAL A 134 14.03 -3.95 -9.42
N ASN A 135 13.62 -4.43 -8.26
CA ASN A 135 12.86 -5.67 -8.10
C ASN A 135 11.33 -5.44 -8.00
N MET A 136 10.88 -4.22 -8.20
CA MET A 136 9.45 -3.91 -8.21
C MET A 136 8.91 -3.88 -9.63
N TYR A 137 7.66 -4.28 -9.77
CA TYR A 137 6.96 -4.12 -11.03
C TYR A 137 6.80 -2.64 -11.38
N ARG A 138 7.28 -2.24 -12.57
CA ARG A 138 7.40 -0.82 -12.95
C ARG A 138 6.14 -0.19 -13.51
N ARG A 139 5.10 -0.98 -13.75
CA ARG A 139 3.85 -0.53 -14.34
C ARG A 139 2.74 -0.52 -13.29
N SER A 140 1.62 0.11 -13.60
CA SER A 140 0.44 0.06 -12.77
C SER A 140 -0.31 -1.25 -12.98
N LEU A 141 -0.38 -2.10 -11.95
CA LEU A 141 -1.19 -3.32 -11.98
C LEU A 141 -2.68 -3.03 -12.24
N VAL A 142 -3.16 -1.88 -11.78
CA VAL A 142 -4.54 -1.43 -12.05
C VAL A 142 -4.73 -1.17 -13.54
N PHE A 143 -3.78 -0.47 -14.18
CA PHE A 143 -3.82 -0.24 -15.62
C PHE A 143 -3.75 -1.55 -16.40
N ASP A 144 -2.83 -2.43 -16.03
CA ASP A 144 -2.66 -3.72 -16.70
C ASP A 144 -3.91 -4.60 -16.56
N TYR A 145 -4.53 -4.63 -15.39
CA TYR A 145 -5.74 -5.40 -15.16
C TYR A 145 -6.97 -4.82 -15.89
N PHE A 146 -7.23 -3.53 -15.73
CA PHE A 146 -8.47 -2.92 -16.25
C PHE A 146 -8.38 -2.52 -17.72
N VAL A 147 -7.23 -2.05 -18.19
CA VAL A 147 -7.03 -1.55 -19.55
C VAL A 147 -6.47 -2.64 -20.46
N LEU A 148 -5.36 -3.29 -20.06
CA LEU A 148 -4.73 -4.34 -20.86
C LEU A 148 -5.35 -5.73 -20.65
N LYS A 149 -6.33 -5.86 -19.74
CA LYS A 149 -7.06 -7.10 -19.44
C LYS A 149 -6.17 -8.28 -19.02
N MET A 150 -5.00 -7.99 -18.45
CA MET A 150 -4.09 -8.99 -17.90
C MET A 150 -4.64 -9.50 -16.57
N LYS A 151 -4.97 -10.79 -16.50
CA LYS A 151 -5.66 -11.38 -15.33
C LYS A 151 -4.78 -12.33 -14.52
N SER A 152 -3.61 -12.71 -15.04
CA SER A 152 -2.72 -13.64 -14.38
C SER A 152 -1.32 -13.06 -14.19
N TYR A 153 -0.62 -13.53 -13.14
CA TYR A 153 0.75 -13.16 -12.86
C TYR A 153 1.71 -13.50 -14.02
N THR A 154 1.47 -14.64 -14.68
CA THR A 154 2.26 -15.08 -15.84
C THR A 154 2.13 -14.17 -17.04
N GLU A 155 0.96 -13.57 -17.28
CA GLU A 155 0.77 -12.57 -18.34
C GLU A 155 1.53 -11.27 -18.04
N ILE A 156 1.59 -10.89 -16.77
CA ILE A 156 2.29 -9.69 -16.30
C ILE A 156 3.81 -9.84 -16.45
N LEU A 157 4.37 -11.01 -16.16
CA LEU A 157 5.82 -11.25 -16.21
C LEU A 157 6.38 -11.47 -17.63
N ARG A 158 5.54 -11.82 -18.61
CA ARG A 158 5.99 -12.09 -19.99
C ARG A 158 6.26 -10.83 -20.82
N LYS A 159 6.11 -9.63 -20.23
CA LYS A 159 6.39 -8.33 -20.86
C LYS A 159 7.40 -7.53 -20.04
#